data_a31354ee5d713f15042c80f9f06cd29d
#
_entry.id   a31354ee5d713f15042c80f9f06cd29d
#
_cell.length_a   1.000
_cell.length_b   1.000
_cell.length_c   1.000
_cell.angle_alpha   90.00
_cell.angle_beta   90.00
_cell.angle_gamma   90.00
#
_symmetry.space_group_name_H-M   'P 1'
#
loop_
_entity.id
_entity.type
_entity.pdbx_description
1 polymer ?
#
loop_
_entity_poly.entity_id
_entity_poly.type
_entity_poly.pdbx_seq_one_letter_code
_entity_poly.pdbx_strand_id
1 'polypeptide(L)'
;SLGSVAVPIGDTAAVIWNAMWGLELPQGISRTIILGVRLPRVLATALCGGALALCGAAMQGLLRNPLADGSTLGVSAGASLGAVTALLLGISFPGLPFAGTMVMAMLFAMGSLILILSLSYSADRGMSTQTIILMGVVFSMFATSIISLLTAFSGEKLRSITFWTMGSLSGAGYTETLVLLGALAVFGGVLLSCADELNAFSLGEDAARHMGVAVGPVKLGVLVCVASLIGVCVSVGGSIGFVGLIVPHAARLFTGASHRRLLPLTLFMG
;
A
#
# COMPACT_ATOMS: atom_id res chain seq x y z
N SER A 1 -18.62 -11.72 17.59
CA SER A 1 -17.41 -11.38 16.89
C SER A 1 -16.23 -11.26 17.86
N LEU A 2 -15.08 -11.74 17.42
CA LEU A 2 -13.86 -11.87 18.23
C LEU A 2 -13.20 -10.50 18.43
N GLY A 3 -12.62 -10.23 19.60
CA GLY A 3 -11.91 -9.00 19.96
C GLY A 3 -11.73 -8.89 21.48
N SER A 4 -11.07 -7.83 21.95
CA SER A 4 -10.87 -7.56 23.39
C SER A 4 -12.18 -7.45 24.19
N VAL A 5 -13.29 -7.10 23.54
CA VAL A 5 -14.65 -7.12 24.08
C VAL A 5 -15.47 -8.06 23.23
N ALA A 6 -16.05 -9.10 23.86
CA ALA A 6 -16.96 -10.03 23.17
C ALA A 6 -18.28 -9.32 22.84
N VAL A 7 -18.61 -9.25 21.55
CA VAL A 7 -19.90 -8.73 21.08
C VAL A 7 -20.64 -9.88 20.39
N PRO A 8 -21.90 -10.17 20.77
CA PRO A 8 -22.70 -11.20 20.12
C PRO A 8 -22.80 -10.98 18.61
N ILE A 9 -22.79 -12.08 17.83
CA ILE A 9 -22.89 -11.98 16.36
C ILE A 9 -24.22 -11.34 15.95
N GLY A 10 -25.30 -11.66 16.68
CA GLY A 10 -26.62 -11.07 16.44
C GLY A 10 -26.63 -9.55 16.56
N ASP A 11 -26.00 -9.01 17.63
CA ASP A 11 -25.87 -7.56 17.82
C ASP A 11 -25.03 -6.92 16.70
N THR A 12 -23.95 -7.59 16.30
CA THR A 12 -23.10 -7.11 15.20
C THR A 12 -23.87 -7.02 13.89
N ALA A 13 -24.63 -8.07 13.56
CA ALA A 13 -25.48 -8.10 12.36
C ALA A 13 -26.59 -7.05 12.41
N ALA A 14 -27.29 -6.93 13.56
CA ALA A 14 -28.35 -5.95 13.74
C ALA A 14 -27.83 -4.51 13.62
N VAL A 15 -26.70 -4.17 14.23
CA VAL A 15 -26.11 -2.82 14.16
C VAL A 15 -25.72 -2.48 12.72
N ILE A 16 -25.06 -3.39 12.00
CA ILE A 16 -24.65 -3.16 10.60
C ILE A 16 -25.89 -3.03 9.70
N TRP A 17 -26.85 -3.95 9.84
CA TRP A 17 -28.09 -3.94 9.05
C TRP A 17 -28.87 -2.64 9.25
N ASN A 18 -29.12 -2.27 10.51
CA ASN A 18 -29.87 -1.06 10.83
C ASN A 18 -29.12 0.21 10.37
N ALA A 19 -27.78 0.21 10.46
CA ALA A 19 -26.99 1.35 9.95
C ALA A 19 -27.08 1.49 8.42
N MET A 20 -27.12 0.40 7.67
CA MET A 20 -27.25 0.42 6.20
C MET A 20 -28.61 0.90 5.73
N TRP A 21 -29.67 0.57 6.46
CA TRP A 21 -31.05 0.89 6.07
C TRP A 21 -31.63 2.11 6.81
N GLY A 22 -30.81 2.82 7.59
CA GLY A 22 -31.27 4.02 8.33
C GLY A 22 -32.31 3.72 9.42
N LEU A 23 -32.34 2.47 9.91
CA LEU A 23 -33.25 2.05 10.99
C LEU A 23 -32.72 2.47 12.37
N GLU A 24 -33.59 2.43 13.40
CA GLU A 24 -33.14 2.71 14.76
C GLU A 24 -32.03 1.76 15.19
N LEU A 25 -30.91 2.35 15.60
CA LEU A 25 -29.72 1.59 16.02
C LEU A 25 -29.92 1.11 17.46
N PRO A 26 -29.59 -0.16 17.75
CA PRO A 26 -29.61 -0.66 19.12
C PRO A 26 -28.78 0.25 20.03
N GLN A 27 -29.35 0.66 21.15
CA GLN A 27 -28.63 1.50 22.13
C GLN A 27 -27.68 0.61 22.93
N GLY A 28 -26.44 1.11 23.16
CA GLY A 28 -25.48 0.41 24.02
C GLY A 28 -24.04 0.48 23.53
N ILE A 29 -23.14 -0.06 24.33
CA ILE A 29 -21.70 -0.13 24.11
C ILE A 29 -21.36 -0.85 22.80
N SER A 30 -22.15 -1.88 22.43
CA SER A 30 -21.96 -2.65 21.20
C SER A 30 -22.00 -1.78 19.93
N ARG A 31 -22.91 -0.80 19.86
CA ARG A 31 -23.00 0.15 18.73
C ARG A 31 -21.72 0.96 18.58
N THR A 32 -21.24 1.56 19.67
CA THR A 32 -20.04 2.41 19.65
C THR A 32 -18.81 1.62 19.26
N ILE A 33 -18.66 0.40 19.75
CA ILE A 33 -17.55 -0.48 19.41
C ILE A 33 -17.61 -0.91 17.94
N ILE A 34 -18.79 -1.29 17.45
CA ILE A 34 -18.93 -1.78 16.08
C ILE A 34 -18.72 -0.67 15.07
N LEU A 35 -19.48 0.42 15.17
CA LEU A 35 -19.45 1.51 14.19
C LEU A 35 -18.22 2.42 14.38
N GLY A 36 -17.81 2.69 15.63
CA GLY A 36 -16.71 3.62 15.91
C GLY A 36 -15.32 3.01 15.75
N VAL A 37 -15.16 1.71 15.97
CA VAL A 37 -13.83 1.07 16.01
C VAL A 37 -13.70 -0.08 15.04
N ARG A 38 -14.64 -1.06 15.08
CA ARG A 38 -14.46 -2.31 14.31
C ARG A 38 -14.72 -2.13 12.82
N LEU A 39 -15.79 -1.45 12.46
CA LEU A 39 -16.17 -1.28 11.06
C LEU A 39 -15.11 -0.50 10.28
N PRO A 40 -14.66 0.70 10.70
CA PRO A 40 -13.63 1.42 9.97
C PRO A 40 -12.31 0.62 9.90
N ARG A 41 -11.92 -0.07 10.97
CA ARG A 41 -10.72 -0.92 10.97
C ARG A 41 -10.81 -2.08 9.97
N VAL A 42 -11.95 -2.79 9.91
CA VAL A 42 -12.14 -3.89 8.96
C VAL A 42 -12.12 -3.37 7.52
N LEU A 43 -12.80 -2.25 7.25
CA LEU A 43 -12.78 -1.61 5.93
C LEU A 43 -11.39 -1.14 5.54
N ALA A 44 -10.66 -0.47 6.43
CA ALA A 44 -9.29 -0.04 6.19
C ALA A 44 -8.35 -1.23 5.92
N THR A 45 -8.52 -2.35 6.66
CA THR A 45 -7.73 -3.56 6.47
C THR A 45 -8.00 -4.18 5.10
N ALA A 46 -9.27 -4.31 4.71
CA ALA A 46 -9.64 -4.85 3.41
C ALA A 46 -9.13 -3.99 2.25
N LEU A 47 -9.27 -2.66 2.35
CA LEU A 47 -8.78 -1.73 1.32
C LEU A 47 -7.25 -1.72 1.22
N CYS A 48 -6.56 -1.73 2.37
CA CYS A 48 -5.10 -1.73 2.41
C CYS A 48 -4.54 -3.05 1.87
N GLY A 49 -5.10 -4.19 2.31
CA GLY A 49 -4.66 -5.50 1.83
C GLY A 49 -4.93 -5.69 0.34
N GLY A 50 -6.12 -5.33 -0.13
CA GLY A 50 -6.46 -5.36 -1.56
C GLY A 50 -5.56 -4.44 -2.41
N ALA A 51 -5.25 -3.23 -1.92
CA ALA A 51 -4.33 -2.31 -2.59
C ALA A 51 -2.91 -2.89 -2.70
N LEU A 52 -2.36 -3.41 -1.60
CA LEU A 52 -1.03 -4.03 -1.59
C LEU A 52 -0.97 -5.26 -2.49
N ALA A 53 -2.01 -6.11 -2.48
CA ALA A 53 -2.09 -7.29 -3.34
C ALA A 53 -2.16 -6.90 -4.82
N LEU A 54 -2.96 -5.89 -5.17
CA LEU A 54 -3.06 -5.36 -6.53
C LEU A 54 -1.72 -4.79 -7.01
N CYS A 55 -1.03 -4.00 -6.16
CA CYS A 55 0.31 -3.49 -6.44
C CYS A 55 1.30 -4.63 -6.71
N GLY A 56 1.27 -5.67 -5.88
CA GLY A 56 2.12 -6.84 -6.05
C GLY A 56 1.88 -7.54 -7.38
N ALA A 57 0.61 -7.78 -7.76
CA ALA A 57 0.26 -8.41 -9.04
C ALA A 57 0.74 -7.59 -10.24
N ALA A 58 0.55 -6.26 -10.20
CA ALA A 58 1.01 -5.35 -11.25
C ALA A 58 2.55 -5.34 -11.36
N MET A 59 3.24 -5.29 -10.23
CA MET A 59 4.72 -5.32 -10.19
C MET A 59 5.29 -6.62 -10.71
N GLN A 60 4.71 -7.77 -10.33
CA GLN A 60 5.12 -9.07 -10.83
C GLN A 60 4.96 -9.21 -12.35
N GLY A 61 3.87 -8.63 -12.91
CA GLY A 61 3.66 -8.58 -14.35
C GLY A 61 4.66 -7.65 -15.06
N LEU A 62 4.80 -6.44 -14.56
CA LEU A 62 5.68 -5.41 -15.13
C LEU A 62 7.15 -5.84 -15.12
N LEU A 63 7.64 -6.37 -13.99
CA LEU A 63 9.04 -6.73 -13.78
C LEU A 63 9.36 -8.17 -14.20
N ARG A 64 8.37 -8.93 -14.64
CA ARG A 64 8.50 -10.37 -15.00
C ARG A 64 9.20 -11.17 -13.89
N ASN A 65 8.92 -10.82 -12.65
CA ASN A 65 9.52 -11.45 -11.49
C ASN A 65 8.42 -11.80 -10.48
N PRO A 66 8.15 -13.08 -10.20
CA PRO A 66 7.10 -13.49 -9.26
C PRO A 66 7.40 -13.08 -7.81
N LEU A 67 8.63 -12.68 -7.52
CA LEU A 67 9.07 -12.19 -6.21
C LEU A 67 9.05 -10.66 -6.11
N ALA A 68 8.60 -9.96 -7.15
CA ALA A 68 8.47 -8.52 -7.09
C ALA A 68 7.25 -8.12 -6.27
N ASP A 69 7.45 -7.15 -5.40
CA ASP A 69 6.38 -6.48 -4.65
C ASP A 69 6.70 -4.98 -4.51
N GLY A 70 5.87 -4.27 -3.74
CA GLY A 70 6.09 -2.84 -3.54
C GLY A 70 7.37 -2.49 -2.79
N SER A 71 7.95 -3.41 -2.02
CA SER A 71 9.20 -3.18 -1.30
C SER A 71 10.41 -3.14 -2.24
N THR A 72 10.33 -3.86 -3.37
CA THR A 72 11.41 -3.91 -4.37
C THR A 72 11.67 -2.57 -5.05
N LEU A 73 10.68 -1.66 -5.05
CA LEU A 73 10.84 -0.30 -5.57
C LEU A 73 11.48 0.68 -4.59
N GLY A 74 11.70 0.29 -3.33
CA GLY A 74 12.23 1.21 -2.30
C GLY A 74 11.22 2.24 -1.77
N VAL A 75 10.02 2.31 -2.33
CA VAL A 75 8.99 3.30 -1.95
C VAL A 75 8.53 3.12 -0.50
N SER A 76 8.36 1.88 -0.04
CA SER A 76 8.00 1.58 1.35
C SER A 76 9.08 2.05 2.33
N ALA A 77 10.36 1.90 1.98
CA ALA A 77 11.47 2.38 2.79
C ALA A 77 11.50 3.92 2.83
N GLY A 78 11.22 4.58 1.69
CA GLY A 78 11.05 6.02 1.62
C GLY A 78 9.91 6.52 2.50
N ALA A 79 8.72 5.90 2.40
CA ALA A 79 7.58 6.21 3.25
C ALA A 79 7.91 6.07 4.74
N SER A 80 8.58 4.97 5.12
CA SER A 80 9.01 4.72 6.50
C SER A 80 10.01 5.77 6.99
N LEU A 81 10.96 6.17 6.15
CA LEU A 81 11.90 7.23 6.48
C LEU A 81 11.18 8.55 6.74
N GLY A 82 10.21 8.92 5.89
CA GLY A 82 9.39 10.11 6.09
C GLY A 82 8.59 10.08 7.39
N ALA A 83 7.95 8.95 7.69
CA ALA A 83 7.19 8.77 8.93
C ALA A 83 8.08 8.85 10.19
N VAL A 84 9.22 8.16 10.19
CA VAL A 84 10.17 8.19 11.32
C VAL A 84 10.70 9.62 11.52
N THR A 85 11.00 10.33 10.43
CA THR A 85 11.42 11.74 10.49
C THR A 85 10.33 12.62 11.09
N ALA A 86 9.04 12.43 10.69
CA ALA A 86 7.93 13.17 11.26
C ALA A 86 7.75 12.91 12.74
N LEU A 87 7.83 11.65 13.17
CA LEU A 87 7.73 11.25 14.57
C LEU A 87 8.88 11.85 15.40
N LEU A 88 10.11 11.81 14.86
CA LEU A 88 11.29 12.35 15.52
C LEU A 88 11.22 13.87 15.70
N LEU A 89 10.79 14.59 14.67
CA LEU A 89 10.65 16.05 14.71
C LEU A 89 9.36 16.50 15.41
N GLY A 90 8.43 15.60 15.70
CA GLY A 90 7.14 15.92 16.32
C GLY A 90 6.22 16.69 15.38
N ILE A 91 6.30 16.43 14.07
CA ILE A 91 5.45 17.08 13.07
C ILE A 91 4.00 16.59 13.25
N SER A 92 3.13 17.51 13.68
CA SER A 92 1.70 17.23 13.88
C SER A 92 0.89 18.43 13.38
N PHE A 93 -0.34 18.16 12.94
CA PHE A 93 -1.29 19.22 12.57
C PHE A 93 -2.35 19.38 13.66
N PRO A 94 -2.75 20.61 14.00
CA PRO A 94 -3.83 20.84 14.95
C PRO A 94 -5.11 20.11 14.55
N GLY A 95 -5.67 19.32 15.47
CA GLY A 95 -6.90 18.54 15.23
C GLY A 95 -6.72 17.20 14.47
N LEU A 96 -5.54 16.94 13.91
CA LEU A 96 -5.23 15.70 13.16
C LEU A 96 -3.83 15.17 13.53
N PRO A 97 -3.65 14.57 14.70
CA PRO A 97 -2.33 14.22 15.23
C PRO A 97 -1.52 13.24 14.36
N PHE A 98 -2.21 12.40 13.56
CA PHE A 98 -1.55 11.45 12.65
C PHE A 98 -1.29 12.01 11.25
N ALA A 99 -1.91 13.15 10.87
CA ALA A 99 -1.81 13.69 9.52
C ALA A 99 -0.36 14.10 9.17
N GLY A 100 0.41 14.58 10.14
CA GLY A 100 1.82 14.92 9.94
C GLY A 100 2.66 13.73 9.48
N THR A 101 2.51 12.60 10.16
CA THR A 101 3.20 11.34 9.82
C THR A 101 2.74 10.82 8.47
N MET A 102 1.42 10.87 8.18
CA MET A 102 0.88 10.44 6.89
C MET A 102 1.41 11.28 5.72
N VAL A 103 1.36 12.61 5.85
CA VAL A 103 1.83 13.53 4.80
C VAL A 103 3.33 13.34 4.54
N MET A 104 4.14 13.25 5.58
CA MET A 104 5.58 13.03 5.45
C MET A 104 5.89 11.66 4.83
N ALA A 105 5.18 10.61 5.23
CA ALA A 105 5.32 9.29 4.62
C ALA A 105 5.01 9.34 3.12
N MET A 106 3.92 9.99 2.70
CA MET A 106 3.57 10.14 1.29
C MET A 106 4.58 10.97 0.51
N LEU A 107 5.03 12.11 1.05
CA LEU A 107 6.03 12.95 0.39
C LEU A 107 7.34 12.20 0.17
N PHE A 108 7.80 11.47 1.18
CA PHE A 108 9.03 10.68 1.07
C PHE A 108 8.86 9.46 0.17
N ALA A 109 7.67 8.83 0.12
CA ALA A 109 7.36 7.77 -0.82
C ALA A 109 7.47 8.26 -2.28
N MET A 110 6.85 9.40 -2.58
CA MET A 110 6.93 10.00 -3.92
C MET A 110 8.34 10.51 -4.24
N GLY A 111 9.00 11.14 -3.26
CA GLY A 111 10.38 11.59 -3.39
C GLY A 111 11.35 10.44 -3.66
N SER A 112 11.16 9.30 -2.97
CA SER A 112 11.97 8.10 -3.20
C SER A 112 11.75 7.52 -4.60
N LEU A 113 10.51 7.48 -5.09
CA LEU A 113 10.24 7.04 -6.46
C LEU A 113 10.95 7.95 -7.47
N ILE A 114 10.81 9.27 -7.35
CA ILE A 114 11.45 10.23 -8.25
C ILE A 114 12.98 10.05 -8.22
N LEU A 115 13.55 9.92 -7.03
CA LEU A 115 15.01 9.72 -6.86
C LEU A 115 15.46 8.41 -7.52
N ILE A 116 14.77 7.31 -7.26
CA ILE A 116 15.10 5.98 -7.80
C ILE A 116 15.00 5.99 -9.32
N LEU A 117 13.93 6.57 -9.89
CA LEU A 117 13.77 6.66 -11.34
C LEU A 117 14.83 7.58 -11.96
N SER A 118 15.18 8.69 -11.32
CA SER A 118 16.24 9.60 -11.79
C SER A 118 17.62 8.93 -11.79
N LEU A 119 17.95 8.19 -10.71
CA LEU A 119 19.18 7.42 -10.63
C LEU A 119 19.21 6.28 -11.66
N SER A 120 18.08 5.59 -11.83
CA SER A 120 17.94 4.53 -12.82
C SER A 120 18.15 5.05 -14.25
N TYR A 121 17.54 6.20 -14.58
CA TYR A 121 17.72 6.85 -15.88
C TYR A 121 19.15 7.33 -16.13
N SER A 122 19.83 7.82 -15.07
CA SER A 122 21.23 8.26 -15.17
C SER A 122 22.18 7.08 -15.40
N ALA A 123 21.89 5.94 -14.79
CA ALA A 123 22.70 4.73 -14.93
C ALA A 123 22.40 3.97 -16.24
N ASP A 124 21.14 3.97 -16.66
CA ASP A 124 20.67 3.29 -17.87
C ASP A 124 19.50 4.08 -18.48
N ARG A 125 19.78 4.77 -19.59
CA ARG A 125 18.77 5.56 -20.32
C ARG A 125 17.59 4.72 -20.83
N GLY A 126 17.78 3.42 -21.00
CA GLY A 126 16.72 2.46 -21.34
C GLY A 126 15.81 2.14 -20.17
N MET A 127 16.19 2.53 -18.94
CA MET A 127 15.46 2.24 -17.71
C MET A 127 15.07 0.76 -17.63
N SER A 128 16.05 -0.13 -17.83
CA SER A 128 15.81 -1.56 -17.75
C SER A 128 15.23 -1.94 -16.39
N THR A 129 14.37 -2.94 -16.38
CA THR A 129 13.77 -3.47 -15.16
C THR A 129 14.79 -3.80 -14.08
N GLN A 130 15.93 -4.39 -14.48
CA GLN A 130 17.01 -4.76 -13.55
C GLN A 130 17.63 -3.52 -12.89
N THR A 131 17.87 -2.44 -13.65
CA THR A 131 18.42 -1.19 -13.10
C THR A 131 17.45 -0.55 -12.09
N ILE A 132 16.14 -0.53 -12.39
CA ILE A 132 15.13 0.01 -11.47
C ILE A 132 15.10 -0.79 -10.16
N ILE A 133 15.09 -2.13 -10.23
CA ILE A 133 15.12 -3.00 -9.05
C ILE A 133 16.41 -2.76 -8.25
N LEU A 134 17.56 -2.73 -8.90
CA LEU A 134 18.84 -2.52 -8.23
C LEU A 134 18.88 -1.19 -7.49
N MET A 135 18.45 -0.09 -8.12
CA MET A 135 18.39 1.23 -7.50
C MET A 135 17.38 1.26 -6.35
N GLY A 136 16.24 0.57 -6.47
CA GLY A 136 15.26 0.43 -5.40
C GLY A 136 15.82 -0.30 -4.18
N VAL A 137 16.54 -1.40 -4.38
CA VAL A 137 17.19 -2.16 -3.30
C VAL A 137 18.27 -1.32 -2.62
N VAL A 138 19.18 -0.70 -3.39
CA VAL A 138 20.24 0.18 -2.85
C VAL A 138 19.63 1.32 -2.03
N PHE A 139 18.61 1.99 -2.56
CA PHE A 139 17.89 3.04 -1.83
C PHE A 139 17.24 2.50 -0.54
N SER A 140 16.63 1.32 -0.59
CA SER A 140 16.00 0.71 0.60
C SER A 140 17.03 0.44 1.70
N MET A 141 18.21 -0.08 1.34
CA MET A 141 19.30 -0.30 2.30
C MET A 141 19.78 1.02 2.90
N PHE A 142 19.95 2.05 2.09
CA PHE A 142 20.34 3.38 2.53
C PHE A 142 19.29 4.00 3.47
N ALA A 143 18.01 4.00 3.07
CA ALA A 143 16.92 4.51 3.88
C ALA A 143 16.80 3.76 5.22
N THR A 144 16.92 2.43 5.21
CA THR A 144 16.88 1.61 6.43
C THR A 144 18.05 1.94 7.35
N SER A 145 19.24 2.19 6.82
CA SER A 145 20.40 2.61 7.62
C SER A 145 20.15 3.96 8.30
N ILE A 146 19.56 4.93 7.58
CA ILE A 146 19.18 6.22 8.16
C ILE A 146 18.09 6.03 9.23
N ILE A 147 17.06 5.21 8.98
CA ILE A 147 16.01 4.92 9.97
C ILE A 147 16.63 4.34 11.25
N SER A 148 17.58 3.41 11.12
CA SER A 148 18.27 2.81 12.27
C SER A 148 19.06 3.88 13.06
N LEU A 149 19.76 4.77 12.34
CA LEU A 149 20.48 5.88 12.98
C LEU A 149 19.52 6.83 13.71
N LEU A 150 18.46 7.28 13.06
CA LEU A 150 17.44 8.15 13.65
C LEU A 150 16.78 7.49 14.88
N THR A 151 16.53 6.18 14.80
CA THR A 151 15.96 5.40 15.90
C THR A 151 16.93 5.34 17.08
N ALA A 152 18.23 5.16 16.86
CA ALA A 152 19.25 5.13 17.91
C ALA A 152 19.33 6.44 18.68
N PHE A 153 19.10 7.58 18.01
CA PHE A 153 19.11 8.91 18.64
C PHE A 153 17.72 9.42 19.08
N SER A 154 16.67 8.59 18.98
CA SER A 154 15.28 9.03 19.20
C SER A 154 14.88 9.28 20.65
N GLY A 155 15.68 8.81 21.63
CA GLY A 155 15.40 9.02 23.05
C GLY A 155 14.00 8.55 23.45
N GLU A 156 13.20 9.45 24.05
CA GLU A 156 11.83 9.16 24.50
C GLU A 156 10.86 8.76 23.37
N LYS A 157 11.17 9.09 22.11
CA LYS A 157 10.34 8.76 20.96
C LYS A 157 10.56 7.35 20.39
N LEU A 158 11.56 6.63 20.92
CA LEU A 158 11.90 5.27 20.50
C LEU A 158 10.67 4.34 20.46
N ARG A 159 9.84 4.40 21.52
CA ARG A 159 8.64 3.58 21.61
C ARG A 159 7.66 3.86 20.46
N SER A 160 7.37 5.12 20.16
CA SER A 160 6.46 5.52 19.09
C SER A 160 6.97 5.10 17.72
N ILE A 161 8.26 5.29 17.45
CA ILE A 161 8.91 4.87 16.22
C ILE A 161 8.85 3.35 16.05
N THR A 162 9.18 2.59 17.12
CA THR A 162 9.14 1.13 17.07
C THR A 162 7.72 0.61 16.81
N PHE A 163 6.71 1.12 17.51
CA PHE A 163 5.32 0.70 17.26
C PHE A 163 4.85 1.06 15.84
N TRP A 164 5.25 2.22 15.32
CA TRP A 164 4.88 2.61 13.96
C TRP A 164 5.56 1.71 12.92
N THR A 165 6.84 1.37 13.09
CA THR A 165 7.59 0.51 12.17
C THR A 165 7.11 -0.95 12.17
N MET A 166 6.50 -1.42 13.27
CA MET A 166 5.87 -2.74 13.32
C MET A 166 4.62 -2.86 12.44
N GLY A 167 4.04 -1.72 12.05
CA GLY A 167 2.82 -1.65 11.25
C GLY A 167 1.58 -2.09 12.01
N SER A 168 0.51 -1.30 11.93
CA SER A 168 -0.78 -1.65 12.53
C SER A 168 -1.91 -0.80 11.97
N LEU A 169 -2.99 -1.44 11.59
CA LEU A 169 -4.25 -0.79 11.22
C LEU A 169 -5.24 -0.68 12.40
N SER A 170 -4.78 -0.97 13.62
CA SER A 170 -5.67 -0.98 14.81
C SER A 170 -6.25 0.39 15.15
N GLY A 171 -5.58 1.47 14.79
CA GLY A 171 -6.02 2.85 15.00
C GLY A 171 -6.72 3.49 13.80
N ALA A 172 -6.92 2.75 12.70
CA ALA A 172 -7.55 3.30 11.51
C ALA A 172 -9.02 3.64 11.76
N GLY A 173 -9.39 4.88 11.45
CA GLY A 173 -10.75 5.40 11.50
C GLY A 173 -11.38 5.55 10.11
N TYR A 174 -12.49 6.27 10.03
CA TYR A 174 -13.17 6.54 8.76
C TYR A 174 -12.37 7.45 7.83
N THR A 175 -11.60 8.39 8.37
CA THR A 175 -10.76 9.29 7.56
C THR A 175 -9.71 8.49 6.79
N GLU A 176 -8.97 7.61 7.47
CA GLU A 176 -7.97 6.73 6.87
C GLU A 176 -8.62 5.77 5.87
N THR A 177 -9.80 5.24 6.19
CA THR A 177 -10.57 4.38 5.29
C THR A 177 -10.95 5.11 4.00
N LEU A 178 -11.42 6.36 4.09
CA LEU A 178 -11.77 7.17 2.92
C LEU A 178 -10.55 7.53 2.07
N VAL A 179 -9.41 7.83 2.69
CA VAL A 179 -8.15 8.07 1.97
C VAL A 179 -7.70 6.82 1.21
N LEU A 180 -7.75 5.64 1.84
CA LEU A 180 -7.45 4.35 1.20
C LEU A 180 -8.41 4.06 0.05
N LEU A 181 -9.72 4.27 0.25
CA LEU A 181 -10.74 4.07 -0.78
C LEU A 181 -10.52 4.99 -1.98
N GLY A 182 -10.28 6.29 -1.73
CA GLY A 182 -10.01 7.27 -2.78
C GLY A 182 -8.75 6.94 -3.59
N ALA A 183 -7.67 6.59 -2.90
CA ALA A 183 -6.42 6.16 -3.55
C ALA A 183 -6.62 4.88 -4.37
N LEU A 184 -7.32 3.89 -3.81
CA LEU A 184 -7.60 2.63 -4.51
C LEU A 184 -8.51 2.85 -5.73
N ALA A 185 -9.52 3.69 -5.63
CA ALA A 185 -10.40 4.02 -6.74
C ALA A 185 -9.63 4.68 -7.90
N VAL A 186 -8.75 5.64 -7.60
CA VAL A 186 -7.98 6.35 -8.62
C VAL A 186 -6.84 5.48 -9.16
N PHE A 187 -5.88 5.14 -8.33
CA PHE A 187 -4.67 4.44 -8.78
C PHE A 187 -4.91 2.97 -9.04
N GLY A 188 -5.76 2.31 -8.23
CA GLY A 188 -6.15 0.93 -8.46
C GLY A 188 -6.99 0.77 -9.72
N GLY A 189 -7.89 1.72 -10.00
CA GLY A 189 -8.65 1.78 -11.25
C GLY A 189 -7.75 1.85 -12.48
N VAL A 190 -6.70 2.68 -12.45
CA VAL A 190 -5.68 2.73 -13.51
C VAL A 190 -4.94 1.40 -13.64
N LEU A 191 -4.51 0.79 -12.53
CA LEU A 191 -3.83 -0.51 -12.58
C LEU A 191 -4.72 -1.62 -13.18
N LEU A 192 -6.01 -1.63 -12.84
CA LEU A 192 -6.98 -2.57 -13.40
C LEU A 192 -7.17 -2.36 -14.92
N SER A 193 -7.15 -1.11 -15.37
CA SER A 193 -7.27 -0.80 -16.80
C SER A 193 -6.04 -1.19 -17.62
N CYS A 194 -4.85 -1.27 -16.99
CA CYS A 194 -3.59 -1.68 -17.61
C CYS A 194 -3.40 -3.21 -17.68
N ALA A 195 -4.47 -4.01 -17.53
CA ALA A 195 -4.37 -5.48 -17.52
C ALA A 195 -3.80 -6.07 -18.79
N ASP A 196 -4.13 -5.51 -19.94
CA ASP A 196 -3.66 -6.00 -21.25
C ASP A 196 -2.21 -5.64 -21.50
N GLU A 197 -1.83 -4.44 -21.16
CA GLU A 197 -0.44 -4.00 -21.22
C GLU A 197 0.43 -4.85 -20.30
N LEU A 198 -0.03 -5.17 -19.07
CA LEU A 198 0.68 -6.06 -18.15
C LEU A 198 0.78 -7.50 -18.69
N ASN A 199 -0.24 -7.99 -19.42
CA ASN A 199 -0.13 -9.26 -20.13
C ASN A 199 0.96 -9.19 -21.21
N ALA A 200 1.02 -8.11 -21.99
CA ALA A 200 2.05 -7.90 -22.97
C ALA A 200 3.45 -7.82 -22.35
N PHE A 201 3.61 -7.08 -21.24
CA PHE A 201 4.88 -7.02 -20.49
C PHE A 201 5.35 -8.38 -20.00
N SER A 202 4.43 -9.28 -19.65
CA SER A 202 4.78 -10.65 -19.22
C SER A 202 5.52 -11.45 -20.29
N LEU A 203 5.35 -11.10 -21.58
CA LEU A 203 6.06 -11.70 -22.72
C LEU A 203 7.40 -11.02 -23.01
N GLY A 204 7.66 -9.85 -22.43
CA GLY A 204 8.87 -9.05 -22.61
C GLY A 204 8.60 -7.65 -23.15
N GLU A 205 9.48 -6.69 -22.84
CA GLU A 205 9.33 -5.31 -23.28
C GLU A 205 9.36 -5.19 -24.82
N ASP A 206 10.21 -5.96 -25.50
CA ASP A 206 10.26 -5.95 -26.97
C ASP A 206 9.00 -6.56 -27.59
N ALA A 207 8.49 -7.65 -27.02
CA ALA A 207 7.22 -8.24 -27.44
C ALA A 207 6.07 -7.26 -27.23
N ALA A 208 6.03 -6.56 -26.09
CA ALA A 208 5.02 -5.54 -25.81
C ALA A 208 5.08 -4.39 -26.83
N ARG A 209 6.28 -3.93 -27.22
CA ARG A 209 6.46 -2.93 -28.28
C ARG A 209 5.90 -3.40 -29.64
N HIS A 210 6.21 -4.65 -30.02
CA HIS A 210 5.69 -5.23 -31.26
C HIS A 210 4.16 -5.37 -31.26
N MET A 211 3.55 -5.54 -30.09
CA MET A 211 2.09 -5.54 -29.93
C MET A 211 1.48 -4.12 -29.85
N GLY A 212 2.27 -3.06 -30.04
CA GLY A 212 1.80 -1.68 -30.06
C GLY A 212 1.70 -1.00 -28.67
N VAL A 213 2.22 -1.63 -27.61
CA VAL A 213 2.22 -1.02 -26.27
C VAL A 213 3.28 0.08 -26.18
N ALA A 214 2.88 1.26 -25.71
CA ALA A 214 3.78 2.36 -25.39
C ALA A 214 4.55 2.06 -24.09
N VAL A 215 5.62 1.24 -24.20
CA VAL A 215 6.34 0.64 -23.06
C VAL A 215 6.76 1.69 -22.02
N GLY A 216 7.38 2.81 -22.41
CA GLY A 216 7.87 3.84 -21.48
C GLY A 216 6.75 4.48 -20.66
N PRO A 217 5.73 5.09 -21.28
CA PRO A 217 4.61 5.70 -20.58
C PRO A 217 3.82 4.73 -19.69
N VAL A 218 3.54 3.51 -20.18
CA VAL A 218 2.80 2.50 -19.41
C VAL A 218 3.62 2.07 -18.18
N LYS A 219 4.91 1.77 -18.36
CA LYS A 219 5.83 1.41 -17.27
C LYS A 219 5.86 2.49 -16.21
N LEU A 220 6.06 3.76 -16.60
CA LEU A 220 6.07 4.88 -15.68
C LEU A 220 4.71 5.04 -14.97
N GLY A 221 3.60 4.95 -15.69
CA GLY A 221 2.26 5.05 -15.14
C GLY A 221 1.98 3.98 -14.07
N VAL A 222 2.33 2.71 -14.36
CA VAL A 222 2.18 1.61 -13.40
C VAL A 222 3.05 1.85 -12.16
N LEU A 223 4.32 2.26 -12.33
CA LEU A 223 5.23 2.54 -11.20
C LEU A 223 4.71 3.68 -10.31
N VAL A 224 4.19 4.76 -10.91
CA VAL A 224 3.60 5.88 -10.16
C VAL A 224 2.34 5.44 -9.40
N CYS A 225 1.44 4.69 -10.03
CA CYS A 225 0.23 4.19 -9.37
C CYS A 225 0.56 3.26 -8.21
N VAL A 226 1.49 2.33 -8.42
CA VAL A 226 1.96 1.41 -7.38
C VAL A 226 2.60 2.17 -6.22
N ALA A 227 3.49 3.11 -6.52
CA ALA A 227 4.15 3.91 -5.48
C ALA A 227 3.15 4.77 -4.69
N SER A 228 2.16 5.36 -5.36
CA SER A 228 1.12 6.14 -4.71
C SER A 228 0.27 5.28 -3.76
N LEU A 229 -0.18 4.10 -4.21
CA LEU A 229 -0.94 3.17 -3.37
C LEU A 229 -0.14 2.68 -2.17
N ILE A 230 1.12 2.29 -2.38
CA ILE A 230 2.01 1.84 -1.31
C ILE A 230 2.26 2.99 -0.33
N GLY A 231 2.54 4.19 -0.83
CA GLY A 231 2.74 5.38 0.01
C GLY A 231 1.53 5.63 0.92
N VAL A 232 0.31 5.55 0.39
CA VAL A 232 -0.93 5.66 1.17
C VAL A 232 -1.07 4.51 2.17
N CYS A 233 -0.89 3.26 1.74
CA CYS A 233 -1.01 2.10 2.64
C CYS A 233 -0.02 2.19 3.81
N VAL A 234 1.25 2.52 3.52
CA VAL A 234 2.30 2.67 4.55
C VAL A 234 2.03 3.88 5.44
N SER A 235 1.52 4.98 4.90
CA SER A 235 1.19 6.17 5.70
C SER A 235 0.09 5.91 6.73
N VAL A 236 -0.87 5.05 6.39
CA VAL A 236 -2.00 4.67 7.27
C VAL A 236 -1.65 3.53 8.22
N GLY A 237 -1.02 2.48 7.71
CA GLY A 237 -0.82 1.22 8.43
C GLY A 237 0.61 0.95 8.89
N GLY A 238 1.57 1.82 8.58
CA GLY A 238 3.00 1.53 8.77
C GLY A 238 3.52 0.50 7.77
N SER A 239 4.66 -0.09 8.05
CA SER A 239 5.28 -1.07 7.16
C SER A 239 4.53 -2.40 7.20
N ILE A 240 3.84 -2.73 6.10
CA ILE A 240 3.14 -4.01 5.91
C ILE A 240 3.82 -4.75 4.76
N GLY A 241 4.39 -5.91 5.05
CA GLY A 241 5.09 -6.73 4.07
C GLY A 241 4.32 -7.98 3.63
N PHE A 242 4.82 -8.65 2.61
CA PHE A 242 4.40 -9.96 2.11
C PHE A 242 3.02 -10.05 1.46
N VAL A 243 2.05 -9.17 1.71
CA VAL A 243 0.71 -9.23 1.11
C VAL A 243 0.81 -9.18 -0.42
N GLY A 244 1.57 -8.23 -0.96
CA GLY A 244 1.82 -8.08 -2.39
C GLY A 244 2.60 -9.23 -3.03
N LEU A 245 3.28 -10.05 -2.23
CA LEU A 245 4.00 -11.21 -2.70
C LEU A 245 3.12 -12.48 -2.72
N ILE A 246 2.46 -12.76 -1.60
CA ILE A 246 1.75 -14.02 -1.36
C ILE A 246 0.40 -14.06 -2.08
N VAL A 247 -0.38 -12.97 -1.98
CA VAL A 247 -1.76 -12.95 -2.50
C VAL A 247 -1.81 -13.12 -4.02
N PRO A 248 -0.99 -12.44 -4.84
CA PRO A 248 -0.99 -12.67 -6.29
C PRO A 248 -0.55 -14.09 -6.66
N HIS A 249 0.38 -14.67 -5.90
CA HIS A 249 0.79 -16.06 -6.11
C HIS A 249 -0.37 -17.03 -5.87
N ALA A 250 -1.08 -16.87 -4.75
CA ALA A 250 -2.27 -17.65 -4.45
C ALA A 250 -3.39 -17.45 -5.49
N ALA A 251 -3.64 -16.21 -5.90
CA ALA A 251 -4.66 -15.89 -6.90
C ALA A 251 -4.37 -16.53 -8.26
N ARG A 252 -3.11 -16.63 -8.67
CA ARG A 252 -2.73 -17.32 -9.92
C ARG A 252 -3.09 -18.80 -9.96
N LEU A 253 -3.20 -19.46 -8.83
CA LEU A 253 -3.63 -20.86 -8.77
C LEU A 253 -5.08 -21.02 -9.25
N PHE A 254 -5.91 -19.97 -9.13
CA PHE A 254 -7.32 -19.99 -9.53
C PHE A 254 -7.57 -19.36 -10.91
N THR A 255 -6.82 -18.30 -11.27
CA THR A 255 -7.08 -17.53 -12.51
C THR A 255 -6.10 -17.80 -13.61
N GLY A 256 -4.97 -18.47 -13.33
CA GLY A 256 -3.83 -18.54 -14.24
C GLY A 256 -3.07 -17.22 -14.33
N ALA A 257 -2.30 -17.03 -15.41
CA ALA A 257 -1.39 -15.90 -15.59
C ALA A 257 -2.05 -14.61 -16.13
N SER A 258 -3.30 -14.67 -16.60
CA SER A 258 -3.97 -13.53 -17.25
C SER A 258 -4.29 -12.41 -16.26
N HIS A 259 -3.70 -11.23 -16.44
CA HIS A 259 -3.92 -10.06 -15.57
C HIS A 259 -5.37 -9.55 -15.57
N ARG A 260 -6.14 -9.77 -16.66
CA ARG A 260 -7.57 -9.43 -16.69
C ARG A 260 -8.38 -10.13 -15.59
N ARG A 261 -7.99 -11.36 -15.19
CA ARG A 261 -8.63 -12.11 -14.11
C ARG A 261 -7.85 -12.01 -12.81
N LEU A 262 -6.54 -11.94 -12.90
CA LEU A 262 -5.64 -11.92 -11.75
C LEU A 262 -5.82 -10.63 -10.94
N LEU A 263 -5.80 -9.45 -11.58
CA LEU A 263 -5.87 -8.17 -10.86
C LEU A 263 -7.16 -8.02 -10.04
N PRO A 264 -8.37 -8.25 -10.60
CA PRO A 264 -9.59 -8.20 -9.78
C PRO A 264 -9.59 -9.22 -8.65
N LEU A 265 -9.14 -10.47 -8.91
CA LEU A 265 -9.12 -11.48 -7.86
C LEU A 265 -8.14 -11.13 -6.74
N THR A 266 -6.96 -10.62 -7.04
CA THR A 266 -5.99 -10.18 -6.03
C THR A 266 -6.52 -9.06 -5.17
N LEU A 267 -7.30 -8.13 -5.73
CA LEU A 267 -7.97 -7.05 -5.00
C LEU A 267 -8.94 -7.61 -3.94
N PHE A 268 -9.66 -8.67 -4.25
CA PHE A 268 -10.63 -9.29 -3.33
C PHE A 268 -9.99 -10.25 -2.32
N MET A 269 -8.86 -10.85 -2.65
CA MET A 269 -8.16 -11.80 -1.78
C MET A 269 -7.22 -11.12 -0.78
N GLY A 270 -6.77 -9.89 -1.09
CA GLY A 270 -5.90 -9.09 -0.23
C GLY A 270 -6.65 -8.44 0.89
#